data_f784aec61ff663527f0dc43e63d4af7d
#
_entry.id   f784aec61ff663527f0dc43e63d4af7d
#
_cell.length_a   1.000
_cell.length_b   1.000
_cell.length_c   1.000
_cell.angle_alpha   90.00
_cell.angle_beta   90.00
_cell.angle_gamma   90.00
#
_symmetry.space_group_name_H-M   'P 1'
#
loop_
_entity.id
_entity.type
_entity.pdbx_description
1 polymer ?
#
loop_
_entity_poly.entity_id
_entity_poly.type
_entity_poly.pdbx_seq_one_letter_code
_entity_poly.pdbx_strand_id
1 'polypeptide(L)'
;MAEKAYIVEAVRTAGGKRDGKLSLWHPADLGAKVLDELVTRLDMDPALVDDVIFGCVDQVGAQSGNIARNAVLSSSFPESVPGTSVDRQCGSSQQAIHFAIQAVMSGTQDIVVGGGVE
;
A
#
# COMPACT_ATOMS: atom_id res chain seq x y z
N MET A 1 -14.88 -18.57 3.58
CA MET A 1 -14.24 -18.14 2.31
C MET A 1 -15.18 -17.21 1.60
N ALA A 2 -14.73 -16.00 1.26
CA ALA A 2 -15.56 -15.04 0.53
C ALA A 2 -15.60 -15.42 -0.94
N GLU A 3 -16.77 -15.33 -1.57
CA GLU A 3 -16.91 -15.54 -3.02
C GLU A 3 -16.51 -14.30 -3.82
N LYS A 4 -16.49 -13.13 -3.18
CA LYS A 4 -16.23 -11.83 -3.80
C LYS A 4 -15.38 -10.97 -2.89
N ALA A 5 -14.49 -10.18 -3.50
CA ALA A 5 -13.82 -9.07 -2.86
C ALA A 5 -14.31 -7.75 -3.50
N TYR A 6 -14.41 -6.71 -2.71
CA TYR A 6 -14.89 -5.40 -3.15
C TYR A 6 -13.80 -4.36 -2.98
N ILE A 7 -13.63 -3.50 -3.97
CA ILE A 7 -12.83 -2.29 -3.82
C ILE A 7 -13.75 -1.23 -3.25
N VAL A 8 -13.46 -0.81 -2.02
CA VAL A 8 -14.31 0.14 -1.28
C VAL A 8 -13.79 1.58 -1.35
N GLU A 9 -12.51 1.78 -1.66
CA GLU A 9 -11.91 3.09 -1.88
C GLU A 9 -10.66 2.95 -2.74
N ALA A 10 -10.30 4.02 -3.44
CA ALA A 10 -9.07 4.12 -4.20
C ALA A 10 -8.56 5.57 -4.20
N VAL A 11 -7.28 5.74 -3.86
CA VAL A 11 -6.64 7.06 -3.82
C VAL A 11 -5.26 6.99 -4.46
N ARG A 12 -4.76 8.14 -4.88
CA ARG A 12 -3.39 8.30 -5.35
C ARG A 12 -2.86 9.70 -5.05
N THR A 13 -1.56 9.83 -5.08
CA THR A 13 -0.92 11.14 -5.17
C THR A 13 -0.99 11.66 -6.61
N ALA A 14 -0.59 12.91 -6.83
CA ALA A 14 -0.27 13.38 -8.17
C ALA A 14 0.85 12.51 -8.75
N GLY A 15 0.87 12.34 -10.07
CA GLY A 15 1.99 11.72 -10.76
C GLY A 15 3.24 12.59 -10.62
N GLY A 16 4.35 11.97 -10.18
CA GLY A 16 5.63 12.66 -10.10
C GLY A 16 6.32 12.78 -11.46
N LYS A 17 7.29 13.66 -11.53
CA LYS A 17 8.26 13.72 -12.63
C LYS A 17 9.63 14.03 -12.07
N ARG A 18 10.67 13.73 -12.85
CA ARG A 18 12.05 14.04 -12.49
C ARG A 18 12.19 15.53 -12.16
N ASP A 19 12.83 15.82 -11.02
CA ASP A 19 13.04 17.17 -10.48
C ASP A 19 11.73 17.98 -10.27
N GLY A 20 10.61 17.27 -10.15
CA GLY A 20 9.29 17.87 -9.94
C GLY A 20 8.95 18.08 -8.47
N LYS A 21 7.68 18.40 -8.22
CA LYS A 21 7.20 18.78 -6.88
C LYS A 21 7.28 17.64 -5.84
N LEU A 22 7.32 16.38 -6.28
CA LEU A 22 7.43 15.24 -5.38
C LEU A 22 8.87 14.76 -5.17
N SER A 23 9.86 15.37 -5.82
CA SER A 23 11.26 14.91 -5.82
C SER A 23 11.93 14.93 -4.45
N LEU A 24 11.43 15.72 -3.50
CA LEU A 24 11.95 15.77 -2.12
C LEU A 24 11.19 14.90 -1.13
N TRP A 25 10.15 14.21 -1.59
CA TRP A 25 9.43 13.29 -0.73
C TRP A 25 10.17 11.96 -0.59
N HIS A 26 10.31 11.50 0.65
CA HIS A 26 10.73 10.13 0.89
C HIS A 26 9.61 9.17 0.45
N PRO A 27 9.91 8.07 -0.27
CA PRO A 27 8.88 7.16 -0.77
C PRO A 27 8.03 6.53 0.34
N ALA A 28 8.60 6.25 1.51
CA ALA A 28 7.82 5.78 2.65
C ALA A 28 6.76 6.80 3.11
N ASP A 29 7.13 8.07 3.17
CA ASP A 29 6.21 9.14 3.56
C ASP A 29 5.13 9.36 2.49
N LEU A 30 5.50 9.23 1.22
CA LEU A 30 4.55 9.32 0.12
C LEU A 30 3.54 8.17 0.18
N GLY A 31 4.00 6.95 0.42
CA GLY A 31 3.16 5.78 0.67
C GLY A 31 2.26 5.96 1.90
N ALA A 32 2.80 6.51 2.99
CA ALA A 32 2.04 6.79 4.19
C ALA A 32 0.87 7.76 3.94
N LYS A 33 1.06 8.77 3.08
CA LYS A 33 -0.01 9.73 2.75
C LYS A 33 -1.22 9.07 2.09
N VAL A 34 -1.01 8.10 1.20
CA VAL A 34 -2.14 7.39 0.60
C VAL A 34 -2.80 6.44 1.59
N LEU A 35 -2.04 5.82 2.49
CA LEU A 35 -2.60 4.99 3.56
C LEU A 35 -3.49 5.82 4.49
N ASP A 36 -3.01 6.96 4.95
CA ASP A 36 -3.75 7.87 5.83
C ASP A 36 -5.03 8.39 5.16
N GLU A 37 -4.95 8.75 3.88
CA GLU A 37 -6.10 9.24 3.13
C GLU A 37 -7.18 8.16 2.95
N LEU A 38 -6.78 6.90 2.71
CA LEU A 38 -7.75 5.79 2.60
C LEU A 38 -8.61 5.67 3.86
N VAL A 39 -7.98 5.58 5.03
CA VAL A 39 -8.72 5.40 6.28
C VAL A 39 -9.50 6.65 6.68
N THR A 40 -9.01 7.83 6.32
CA THR A 40 -9.74 9.09 6.52
C THR A 40 -11.03 9.13 5.71
N ARG A 41 -10.96 8.78 4.41
CA ARG A 41 -12.16 8.75 3.54
C ARG A 41 -13.18 7.72 3.96
N LEU A 42 -12.70 6.58 4.45
CA LEU A 42 -13.57 5.49 4.90
C LEU A 42 -14.08 5.70 6.33
N ASP A 43 -13.59 6.71 7.04
CA ASP A 43 -13.85 6.90 8.49
C ASP A 43 -13.63 5.58 9.25
N MET A 44 -12.50 4.92 8.98
CA MET A 44 -12.20 3.57 9.44
C MET A 44 -11.01 3.57 10.39
N ASP A 45 -11.09 2.72 11.40
CA ASP A 45 -9.94 2.43 12.28
C ASP A 45 -8.86 1.68 11.47
N PRO A 46 -7.65 2.24 11.30
CA PRO A 46 -6.57 1.57 10.58
C PRO A 46 -6.14 0.23 11.20
N ALA A 47 -6.41 0.00 12.49
CA ALA A 47 -6.14 -1.28 13.15
C ALA A 47 -6.94 -2.45 12.58
N LEU A 48 -8.00 -2.18 11.81
CA LEU A 48 -8.80 -3.21 11.14
C LEU A 48 -8.17 -3.73 9.85
N VAL A 49 -7.09 -3.11 9.38
CA VAL A 49 -6.39 -3.55 8.18
C VAL A 49 -5.50 -4.75 8.51
N ASP A 50 -5.75 -5.87 7.83
CA ASP A 50 -5.01 -7.11 8.03
C ASP A 50 -3.64 -7.12 7.39
N ASP A 51 -3.48 -6.41 6.24
CA ASP A 51 -2.21 -6.34 5.53
C ASP A 51 -2.16 -5.14 4.58
N VAL A 52 -0.94 -4.69 4.30
CA VAL A 52 -0.63 -3.69 3.27
C VAL A 52 0.36 -4.31 2.28
N ILE A 53 -0.05 -4.46 1.03
CA ILE A 53 0.77 -5.05 -0.02
C ILE A 53 1.09 -3.97 -1.05
N PHE A 54 2.36 -3.59 -1.16
CA PHE A 54 2.81 -2.59 -2.12
C PHE A 54 3.71 -3.18 -3.19
N GLY A 55 3.45 -2.80 -4.43
CA GLY A 55 4.36 -3.03 -5.54
C GLY A 55 5.49 -2.01 -5.56
N CYS A 56 6.71 -2.48 -5.77
CA CYS A 56 7.90 -1.66 -5.96
C CYS A 56 8.96 -2.49 -6.69
N VAL A 57 9.53 -1.95 -7.76
CA VAL A 57 10.57 -2.63 -8.54
C VAL A 57 11.95 -2.33 -7.96
N ASP A 58 12.30 -1.05 -7.87
CA ASP A 58 13.62 -0.62 -7.43
C ASP A 58 13.72 -0.59 -5.90
N GLN A 59 13.82 -1.78 -5.29
CA GLN A 59 13.88 -1.96 -3.84
C GLN A 59 15.29 -1.70 -3.30
N VAL A 60 15.84 -0.54 -3.63
CA VAL A 60 17.18 -0.09 -3.25
C VAL A 60 17.12 1.35 -2.73
N GLY A 61 18.16 1.77 -2.01
CA GLY A 61 18.24 3.13 -1.48
C GLY A 61 17.05 3.46 -0.57
N ALA A 62 16.36 4.56 -0.83
CA ALA A 62 15.20 5.02 -0.06
C ALA A 62 13.98 4.07 -0.13
N GLN A 63 13.94 3.16 -1.10
CA GLN A 63 12.88 2.16 -1.29
C GLN A 63 13.27 0.76 -0.79
N SER A 64 14.44 0.62 -0.18
CA SER A 64 14.92 -0.67 0.33
C SER A 64 14.21 -1.10 1.61
N GLY A 65 14.33 -2.38 1.91
CA GLY A 65 13.93 -2.94 3.19
C GLY A 65 12.43 -3.01 3.42
N ASN A 66 11.63 -3.37 2.43
CA ASN A 66 10.18 -3.49 2.50
C ASN A 66 9.47 -2.14 2.62
N ILE A 67 9.31 -1.47 1.49
CA ILE A 67 8.70 -0.14 1.44
C ILE A 67 7.25 -0.12 1.94
N ALA A 68 6.49 -1.20 1.80
CA ALA A 68 5.14 -1.28 2.35
C ALA A 68 5.17 -1.17 3.89
N ARG A 69 6.05 -1.93 4.53
CA ARG A 69 6.21 -1.84 5.99
C ARG A 69 6.69 -0.46 6.44
N ASN A 70 7.62 0.13 5.71
CA ASN A 70 8.11 1.47 6.01
C ASN A 70 7.00 2.52 5.87
N ALA A 71 6.13 2.40 4.86
CA ALA A 71 4.98 3.28 4.70
C ALA A 71 3.98 3.12 5.85
N VAL A 72 3.69 1.90 6.29
CA VAL A 72 2.84 1.65 7.47
C VAL A 72 3.42 2.35 8.69
N LEU A 73 4.71 2.17 8.97
CA LEU A 73 5.38 2.76 10.13
C LEU A 73 5.47 4.29 10.06
N SER A 74 5.44 4.88 8.87
CA SER A 74 5.43 6.34 8.65
C SER A 74 4.02 6.93 8.66
N SER A 75 2.98 6.11 8.69
CA SER A 75 1.57 6.50 8.65
C SER A 75 0.95 6.55 10.05
N SER A 76 -0.35 6.87 10.09
CA SER A 76 -1.16 6.75 11.31
C SER A 76 -1.55 5.31 11.67
N PHE A 77 -1.21 4.34 10.84
CA PHE A 77 -1.51 2.94 11.11
C PHE A 77 -0.73 2.44 12.34
N PRO A 78 -1.32 1.58 13.17
CA PRO A 78 -0.59 0.98 14.27
C PRO A 78 0.50 0.03 13.76
N GLU A 79 1.57 -0.13 14.50
CA GLU A 79 2.68 -1.02 14.15
C GLU A 79 2.29 -2.50 14.03
N SER A 80 1.11 -2.87 14.56
CA SER A 80 0.56 -4.21 14.44
C SER A 80 0.13 -4.57 13.01
N VAL A 81 -0.15 -3.57 12.16
CA VAL A 81 -0.50 -3.81 10.76
C VAL A 81 0.76 -4.19 9.98
N PRO A 82 0.81 -5.36 9.37
CA PRO A 82 1.97 -5.79 8.60
C PRO A 82 2.04 -5.09 7.24
N GLY A 83 3.17 -5.25 6.56
CA GLY A 83 3.34 -4.78 5.20
C GLY A 83 4.26 -5.70 4.42
N THR A 84 4.00 -5.85 3.14
CA THR A 84 4.78 -6.67 2.22
C THR A 84 5.00 -5.94 0.92
N SER A 85 6.21 -6.01 0.38
CA SER A 85 6.55 -5.48 -0.94
C SER A 85 6.64 -6.61 -1.96
N VAL A 86 6.11 -6.35 -3.15
CA VAL A 86 6.17 -7.31 -4.26
C VAL A 86 6.81 -6.66 -5.48
N ASP A 87 7.60 -7.44 -6.19
CA ASP A 87 8.19 -7.06 -7.47
C ASP A 87 7.69 -7.99 -8.58
N ARG A 88 6.99 -7.43 -9.53
CA ARG A 88 6.62 -8.04 -10.80
C ARG A 88 6.88 -7.03 -11.91
N GLN A 89 8.06 -6.45 -11.91
CA GLN A 89 8.47 -5.43 -12.87
C GLN A 89 7.37 -4.34 -12.99
N CYS A 90 7.05 -3.87 -14.18
CA CYS A 90 6.04 -2.81 -14.41
C CYS A 90 4.63 -3.17 -13.91
N GLY A 91 4.34 -4.42 -13.59
CA GLY A 91 3.06 -4.89 -13.07
C GLY A 91 3.02 -5.06 -11.55
N SER A 92 3.98 -4.51 -10.80
CA SER A 92 4.12 -4.77 -9.36
C SER A 92 2.91 -4.32 -8.55
N SER A 93 2.41 -3.11 -8.74
CA SER A 93 1.23 -2.62 -8.01
C SER A 93 -0.06 -3.33 -8.41
N GLN A 94 -0.20 -3.70 -9.68
CA GLN A 94 -1.32 -4.54 -10.14
C GLN A 94 -1.27 -5.91 -9.47
N GLN A 95 -0.08 -6.51 -9.36
CA GLN A 95 0.08 -7.78 -8.65
C GLN A 95 -0.23 -7.65 -7.16
N ALA A 96 0.14 -6.54 -6.53
CA ALA A 96 -0.20 -6.26 -5.13
C ALA A 96 -1.72 -6.23 -4.93
N ILE A 97 -2.47 -5.59 -5.83
CA ILE A 97 -3.93 -5.57 -5.80
C ILE A 97 -4.51 -6.98 -6.01
N HIS A 98 -3.95 -7.76 -6.94
CA HIS A 98 -4.38 -9.15 -7.13
C HIS A 98 -4.18 -10.00 -5.88
N PHE A 99 -3.05 -9.86 -5.19
CA PHE A 99 -2.79 -10.57 -3.95
C PHE A 99 -3.76 -10.15 -2.83
N ALA A 100 -4.05 -8.84 -2.72
CA ALA A 100 -5.05 -8.34 -1.77
C ALA A 100 -6.43 -8.95 -2.03
N ILE A 101 -6.86 -8.97 -3.28
CA ILE A 101 -8.13 -9.59 -3.70
C ILE A 101 -8.15 -11.09 -3.36
N GLN A 102 -7.07 -11.80 -3.67
CA GLN A 102 -6.94 -13.23 -3.40
C GLN A 102 -6.96 -13.53 -1.90
N ALA A 103 -6.31 -12.70 -1.08
CA ALA A 103 -6.31 -12.85 0.38
C ALA A 103 -7.74 -12.75 0.95
N VAL A 104 -8.51 -11.75 0.50
CA VAL A 104 -9.91 -11.59 0.92
C VAL A 104 -10.77 -12.75 0.40
N MET A 105 -10.65 -13.12 -0.87
CA MET A 105 -11.44 -14.21 -1.45
C MET A 105 -11.12 -15.57 -0.84
N SER A 106 -9.89 -15.78 -0.38
CA SER A 106 -9.49 -17.02 0.32
C SER A 106 -10.09 -17.13 1.72
N GLY A 107 -10.58 -16.03 2.28
CA GLY A 107 -11.09 -15.95 3.64
C GLY A 107 -10.01 -15.90 4.72
N THR A 108 -8.74 -15.69 4.36
CA THR A 108 -7.64 -15.54 5.32
C THR A 108 -7.53 -14.14 5.88
N GLN A 109 -8.02 -13.14 5.16
CA GLN A 109 -8.01 -11.73 5.55
C GLN A 109 -9.32 -11.06 5.13
N ASP A 110 -9.74 -10.04 5.85
CA ASP A 110 -11.01 -9.34 5.61
C ASP A 110 -10.81 -7.96 4.96
N ILE A 111 -9.78 -7.21 5.38
CA ILE A 111 -9.48 -5.86 4.89
C ILE A 111 -8.01 -5.77 4.52
N VAL A 112 -7.72 -5.57 3.25
CA VAL A 112 -6.35 -5.52 2.74
C VAL A 112 -6.17 -4.29 1.85
N VAL A 113 -5.04 -3.62 2.00
CA VAL A 113 -4.65 -2.52 1.11
C VAL A 113 -3.67 -3.05 0.07
N GLY A 114 -4.02 -2.90 -1.20
CA GLY A 114 -3.14 -3.18 -2.33
C GLY A 114 -2.79 -1.89 -3.06
N GLY A 115 -1.52 -1.67 -3.35
CA GLY A 115 -1.08 -0.47 -4.04
C GLY A 115 0.40 -0.53 -4.40
N GLY A 116 1.05 0.63 -4.40
CA GLY A 116 2.48 0.70 -4.64
C GLY A 116 3.03 2.11 -4.57
N VAL A 117 4.34 2.19 -4.51
CA VAL A 117 5.10 3.44 -4.54
C VAL A 117 6.44 3.20 -5.22
N GLU A 118 6.88 4.18 -6.00
CA GLU A 118 8.18 4.11 -6.68
C GLU A 118 8.67 5.51 -7.05
#